data_8a735e5ed4153921884485e1900a68fe
#
_entry.id   8a735e5ed4153921884485e1900a68fe
#
_cell.length_a   1.000
_cell.length_b   1.000
_cell.length_c   1.000
_cell.angle_alpha   90.00
_cell.angle_beta   90.00
_cell.angle_gamma   90.00
#
_symmetry.space_group_name_H-M   'P 1'
#
loop_
_entity.id
_entity.type
_entity.pdbx_description
1 polymer ?
#
loop_
_entity_poly.entity_id
_entity_poly.type
_entity_poly.pdbx_seq_one_letter_code
_entity_poly.pdbx_strand_id
1 'polypeptide(L)'
;MPHPIKLLALRPGSAGPGWQEWHVDFRLTGLSGPAHEPVVVTVRPRAPLDRPDQALSEGWLLLARLATDLAVVAEAYARGTPPREED
;
A
#
# COMPACT_ATOMS: atom_id res chain seq x y z
N MET A 1 8.22 -20.92 -4.11
CA MET A 1 7.47 -20.34 -2.99
C MET A 1 6.55 -19.26 -3.47
N PRO A 2 5.29 -19.25 -3.04
CA PRO A 2 4.41 -18.15 -3.40
C PRO A 2 4.90 -16.86 -2.74
N HIS A 3 4.79 -15.77 -3.47
CA HIS A 3 5.15 -14.47 -2.93
C HIS A 3 4.05 -14.00 -1.99
N PRO A 4 4.40 -13.46 -0.81
CA PRO A 4 3.40 -12.97 0.14
C PRO A 4 2.69 -11.71 -0.35
N ILE A 5 3.25 -11.00 -1.32
CA ILE A 5 2.66 -9.81 -1.91
C ILE A 5 2.60 -10.01 -3.41
N LYS A 6 1.41 -9.85 -3.98
CA LYS A 6 1.19 -10.02 -5.41
C LYS A 6 0.60 -8.75 -5.99
N LEU A 7 1.18 -8.26 -7.06
CA LEU A 7 0.61 -7.15 -7.83
C LEU A 7 -0.63 -7.67 -8.57
N LEU A 8 -1.78 -7.07 -8.32
CA LEU A 8 -3.03 -7.45 -8.99
C LEU A 8 -3.32 -6.57 -10.20
N ALA A 9 -3.17 -5.27 -10.06
CA ALA A 9 -3.54 -4.34 -11.11
C ALA A 9 -2.80 -3.03 -10.97
N LEU A 10 -2.58 -2.38 -12.09
CA LEU A 10 -2.05 -1.03 -12.18
C LEU A 10 -3.00 -0.27 -13.10
N ARG A 11 -3.72 0.70 -12.55
CA ARG A 11 -4.79 1.40 -13.27
C ARG A 11 -4.59 2.90 -13.19
N PRO A 12 -4.86 3.64 -14.28
CA PRO A 12 -4.87 5.09 -14.20
C PRO A 12 -6.08 5.57 -13.41
N GLY A 13 -5.88 6.58 -12.59
CA GLY A 13 -6.94 7.26 -11.85
C GLY A 13 -7.14 8.66 -12.37
N SER A 14 -7.26 9.62 -11.46
CA SER A 14 -7.44 11.02 -11.83
C SER A 14 -6.16 11.63 -12.38
N ALA A 15 -6.29 12.55 -13.32
CA ALA A 15 -5.16 13.23 -13.95
C ALA A 15 -5.16 14.72 -13.59
N GLY A 16 -3.96 15.28 -13.47
CA GLY A 16 -3.76 16.72 -13.30
C GLY A 16 -2.65 17.20 -14.22
N PRO A 17 -2.31 18.50 -14.20
CA PRO A 17 -1.26 19.04 -15.06
C PRO A 17 0.08 18.36 -14.78
N GLY A 18 0.62 17.70 -15.79
CA GLY A 18 1.94 17.07 -15.70
C GLY A 18 2.02 15.80 -14.87
N TRP A 19 0.90 15.28 -14.41
CA TRP A 19 0.90 14.06 -13.59
C TRP A 19 -0.39 13.28 -13.80
N GLN A 20 -0.31 12.01 -13.40
CA GLN A 20 -1.42 11.09 -13.42
C GLN A 20 -1.43 10.38 -12.06
N GLU A 21 -2.57 10.34 -11.40
CA GLU A 21 -2.72 9.46 -10.25
C GLU A 21 -2.94 8.04 -10.77
N TRP A 22 -2.27 7.09 -10.15
CA TRP A 22 -2.41 5.68 -10.48
C TRP A 22 -2.99 4.94 -9.30
N HIS A 23 -3.69 3.87 -9.57
CA HIS A 23 -4.15 2.95 -8.54
C HIS A 23 -3.36 1.66 -8.69
N VAL A 24 -2.63 1.28 -7.65
CA VAL A 24 -1.84 0.04 -7.65
C VAL A 24 -2.43 -0.87 -6.59
N ASP A 25 -2.96 -2.00 -7.03
CA ASP A 25 -3.61 -2.95 -6.15
C ASP A 25 -2.65 -4.09 -5.83
N PHE A 26 -2.44 -4.34 -4.55
CA PHE A 26 -1.62 -5.44 -4.06
C PHE A 26 -2.47 -6.40 -3.24
N ARG A 27 -2.22 -7.69 -3.43
CA ARG A 27 -2.84 -8.72 -2.60
C ARG A 27 -1.80 -9.23 -1.61
N LEU A 28 -2.14 -9.21 -0.34
CA LEU A 28 -1.27 -9.66 0.74
C LEU A 28 -1.77 -10.99 1.26
N THR A 29 -0.93 -12.02 1.18
CA THR A 29 -1.27 -13.35 1.68
C THR A 29 -0.09 -13.94 2.43
N GLY A 30 -0.37 -14.62 3.53
CA GLY A 30 0.64 -15.41 4.22
C GLY A 30 1.73 -14.67 4.94
N LEU A 31 1.60 -13.35 5.09
CA LEU A 31 2.63 -12.57 5.80
C LEU A 31 2.69 -12.91 7.29
N SER A 32 1.56 -13.28 7.86
CA SER A 32 1.47 -13.70 9.26
C SER A 32 1.02 -15.15 9.36
N GLY A 33 1.41 -15.96 8.38
CA GLY A 33 0.96 -17.34 8.30
C GLY A 33 -0.55 -17.41 8.11
N PRO A 34 -1.24 -18.34 8.82
CA PRO A 34 -2.69 -18.47 8.71
C PRO A 34 -3.48 -17.48 9.55
N ALA A 35 -2.81 -16.48 10.15
CA ALA A 35 -3.44 -15.59 11.12
C ALA A 35 -4.42 -14.59 10.49
N HIS A 36 -4.39 -14.43 9.17
CA HIS A 36 -5.32 -13.52 8.50
C HIS A 36 -5.71 -14.07 7.14
N GLU A 37 -6.82 -13.57 6.63
CA GLU A 37 -7.24 -13.87 5.27
C GLU A 37 -6.56 -12.95 4.28
N PRO A 38 -6.58 -13.27 2.99
CA PRO A 38 -6.01 -12.39 1.97
C PRO A 38 -6.63 -10.99 2.04
N VAL A 39 -5.79 -9.99 1.93
CA VAL A 39 -6.19 -8.58 2.00
C VAL A 39 -5.73 -7.88 0.73
N VAL A 40 -6.58 -7.05 0.16
CA VAL A 40 -6.21 -6.21 -0.97
C VAL A 40 -5.98 -4.80 -0.47
N VAL A 41 -4.83 -4.24 -0.83
CA VAL A 41 -4.46 -2.86 -0.49
C VAL A 41 -4.26 -2.09 -1.78
N THR A 42 -4.89 -0.93 -1.89
CA THR A 42 -4.72 -0.03 -3.03
C THR A 42 -3.96 1.20 -2.58
N VAL A 43 -2.85 1.49 -3.23
CA VAL A 43 -2.09 2.74 -3.03
C VAL A 43 -2.23 3.62 -4.26
N ARG A 44 -2.02 4.93 -4.08
CA ARG A 44 -2.28 5.92 -5.13
C ARG A 44 -1.05 6.76 -5.42
N PRO A 45 -0.04 6.19 -6.09
CA PRO A 45 1.12 6.98 -6.47
C PRO A 45 0.80 7.96 -7.60
N ARG A 46 1.65 8.97 -7.73
CA ARG A 46 1.57 9.92 -8.85
C ARG A 46 2.77 9.71 -9.74
N ALA A 47 2.52 9.67 -11.03
CA ALA A 47 3.57 9.52 -12.04
C ALA A 47 3.04 10.04 -13.37
N PRO A 48 3.92 10.37 -14.34
CA PRO A 48 3.46 10.72 -15.67
C PRO A 48 2.65 9.60 -16.32
N LEU A 49 1.68 9.95 -17.15
CA LEU A 49 0.81 8.96 -17.79
C LEU A 49 1.59 7.94 -18.63
N ASP A 50 2.69 8.37 -19.22
CA ASP A 50 3.54 7.52 -20.05
C ASP A 50 4.60 6.74 -19.27
N ARG A 51 4.56 6.80 -17.92
CA ARG A 51 5.55 6.14 -17.09
C ARG A 51 4.88 5.21 -16.05
N PRO A 52 4.19 4.16 -16.52
CA PRO A 52 3.58 3.20 -15.58
C PRO A 52 4.62 2.47 -14.72
N ASP A 53 5.85 2.32 -15.22
CA ASP A 53 6.95 1.74 -14.45
C ASP A 53 7.28 2.58 -13.22
N GLN A 54 7.27 3.90 -13.38
CA GLN A 54 7.49 4.82 -12.26
C GLN A 54 6.34 4.74 -11.25
N ALA A 55 5.11 4.65 -11.76
CA ALA A 55 3.93 4.50 -10.90
C ALA A 55 4.04 3.23 -10.06
N LEU A 56 4.50 2.14 -10.66
CA LEU A 56 4.66 0.87 -9.93
C LEU A 56 5.75 0.98 -8.86
N SER A 57 6.90 1.58 -9.19
CA SER A 57 7.97 1.78 -8.21
C SER A 57 7.50 2.62 -7.02
N GLU A 58 6.80 3.73 -7.29
CA GLU A 58 6.26 4.58 -6.24
C GLU A 58 5.19 3.84 -5.44
N GLY A 59 4.41 2.97 -6.11
CA GLY A 59 3.42 2.14 -5.43
C GLY A 59 4.04 1.23 -4.39
N TRP A 60 5.17 0.59 -4.72
CA TRP A 60 5.89 -0.24 -3.77
C TRP A 60 6.40 0.56 -2.57
N LEU A 61 6.91 1.77 -2.82
CA LEU A 61 7.37 2.64 -1.74
C LEU A 61 6.22 3.07 -0.82
N LEU A 62 5.07 3.39 -1.40
CA LEU A 62 3.89 3.75 -0.62
C LEU A 62 3.38 2.57 0.20
N LEU A 63 3.43 1.37 -0.36
CA LEU A 63 3.05 0.16 0.37
C LEU A 63 3.97 -0.07 1.56
N ALA A 64 5.29 0.10 1.37
CA ALA A 64 6.25 -0.06 2.44
C ALA A 64 6.03 0.97 3.56
N ARG A 65 5.73 2.20 3.17
CA ARG A 65 5.45 3.29 4.12
C ARG A 65 4.17 3.01 4.90
N LEU A 66 3.12 2.55 4.22
CA LEU A 66 1.87 2.17 4.87
C LEU A 66 2.10 1.05 5.87
N ALA A 67 2.87 0.04 5.50
CA ALA A 67 3.16 -1.09 6.38
C ALA A 67 3.91 -0.64 7.64
N THR A 68 4.87 0.27 7.49
CA THR A 68 5.62 0.81 8.61
C THR A 68 4.71 1.58 9.57
N ASP A 69 3.87 2.46 9.03
CA ASP A 69 2.94 3.24 9.83
C ASP A 69 1.92 2.34 10.54
N LEU A 70 1.41 1.35 9.82
CA LEU A 70 0.46 0.41 10.39
C LEU A 70 1.09 -0.39 11.54
N ALA A 71 2.32 -0.82 11.38
CA ALA A 71 3.02 -1.57 12.41
C ALA A 71 3.16 -0.74 13.70
N VAL A 72 3.54 0.52 13.57
CA VAL A 72 3.69 1.41 14.73
C VAL A 72 2.36 1.58 15.46
N VAL A 73 1.29 1.85 14.72
CA VAL A 73 -0.02 2.08 15.32
C VAL A 73 -0.56 0.79 15.94
N ALA A 74 -0.46 -0.33 15.23
CA ALA A 74 -0.98 -1.60 15.72
C ALA A 74 -0.25 -2.06 16.98
N GLU A 75 1.07 -1.89 17.01
CA GLU A 75 1.84 -2.25 18.20
C GLU A 75 1.47 -1.40 19.40
N ALA A 76 1.20 -0.11 19.20
CA ALA A 76 0.76 0.76 20.27
C ALA A 76 -0.57 0.28 20.88
N TYR A 77 -1.52 -0.10 20.03
CA TYR A 77 -2.79 -0.66 20.51
C TYR A 77 -2.59 -2.00 21.21
N ALA A 78 -1.69 -2.84 20.68
CA ALA A 78 -1.42 -4.14 21.27
C ALA A 78 -0.83 -4.02 22.69
N ARG A 79 -0.07 -2.96 22.95
CA ARG A 79 0.53 -2.69 24.25
C ARG A 79 -0.41 -1.97 25.20
N GLY A 80 -1.64 -1.68 24.77
CA GLY A 80 -2.59 -0.94 25.59
C GLY A 80 -2.31 0.56 25.69
N THR A 81 -1.45 1.08 24.81
CA THR A 81 -1.09 2.50 24.77
C THR A 81 -1.41 3.05 23.38
N PRO A 82 -2.69 3.20 23.05
CA PRO A 82 -3.05 3.66 21.74
C PRO A 82 -2.47 5.04 21.46
N PRO A 83 -2.16 5.34 20.18
CA PRO A 83 -1.69 6.66 19.81
C PRO A 83 -2.76 7.70 20.13
N ARG A 84 -2.30 8.89 20.52
CA ARG A 84 -3.21 9.97 20.81
C ARG A 84 -3.86 10.45 19.51
N GLU A 85 -5.17 10.52 19.51
CA GLU A 85 -5.87 11.09 18.38
C GLU A 85 -5.82 12.60 18.49
N GLU A 86 -5.25 13.22 17.49
CA GLU A 86 -5.21 14.66 17.39
C GLU A 86 -6.42 15.09 16.56
N ASP A 87 -7.32 15.74 17.20
CA ASP A 87 -8.53 16.24 16.52
C ASP A 87 -8.29 17.57 15.82
#